data_b4b0c5deeb7f2f3274160f7bd57f4dc2
#
_entry.id   b4b0c5deeb7f2f3274160f7bd57f4dc2
#
_cell.length_a   1.000
_cell.length_b   1.000
_cell.length_c   1.000
_cell.angle_alpha   90.00
_cell.angle_beta   90.00
_cell.angle_gamma   90.00
#
_symmetry.space_group_name_H-M   'P 1'
#
loop_
_entity.id
_entity.type
_entity.pdbx_description
1 polymer ?
#
loop_
_entity_poly.entity_id
_entity_poly.type
_entity_poly.pdbx_seq_one_letter_code
_entity_poly.pdbx_strand_id
1 'polypeptide(L)'
;MRTLGFRTHALLAAAAAVGVIAALAEPWYAPAPQAVASDGTAVGSMQGPVEGLAAGMQRWITESAGSSGWDALGTWGTVLAVCAGLTAIGALGCLVPSLQGIAREALRYGALAMFGIALWKLIDTPGPNAAMEPRLGAFIAVGAALIAVSSGSAVAAAPLKRRTAPAYA
;
A
#
# COMPACT_ATOMS: atom_id res chain seq x y z
N MET A 1 -3.97 16.48 -28.30
CA MET A 1 -4.31 16.60 -26.88
C MET A 1 -4.52 15.27 -26.13
N ARG A 2 -5.00 14.16 -26.75
CA ARG A 2 -5.24 12.85 -26.06
C ARG A 2 -3.97 12.11 -25.54
N THR A 3 -2.79 12.38 -26.08
CA THR A 3 -1.54 11.69 -25.69
C THR A 3 -0.98 12.19 -24.35
N LEU A 4 -1.25 13.43 -23.96
CA LEU A 4 -0.77 13.99 -22.69
C LEU A 4 -1.49 13.30 -21.52
N GLY A 5 -2.81 13.11 -21.62
CA GLY A 5 -3.59 12.43 -20.60
C GLY A 5 -3.14 10.97 -20.36
N PHE A 6 -2.84 10.22 -21.43
CA PHE A 6 -2.38 8.84 -21.34
C PHE A 6 -1.05 8.71 -20.56
N ARG A 7 -0.06 9.54 -20.90
CA ARG A 7 1.26 9.54 -20.21
C ARG A 7 1.11 9.95 -18.75
N THR A 8 0.28 10.95 -18.47
CA THR A 8 0.05 11.42 -17.11
C THR A 8 -0.57 10.30 -16.24
N HIS A 9 -1.56 9.58 -16.75
CA HIS A 9 -2.16 8.46 -16.00
C HIS A 9 -1.17 7.30 -15.81
N ALA A 10 -0.33 6.98 -16.80
CA ALA A 10 0.71 5.98 -16.64
C ALA A 10 1.71 6.37 -15.55
N LEU A 11 2.18 7.61 -15.54
CA LEU A 11 3.10 8.11 -14.51
C LEU A 11 2.44 8.18 -13.12
N LEU A 12 1.16 8.57 -13.04
CA LEU A 12 0.41 8.54 -11.79
C LEU A 12 0.27 7.13 -11.24
N ALA A 13 0.01 6.15 -12.09
CA ALA A 13 -0.06 4.75 -11.66
C ALA A 13 1.31 4.24 -11.16
N ALA A 14 2.41 4.62 -11.82
CA ALA A 14 3.75 4.27 -11.38
C ALA A 14 4.09 4.93 -10.03
N ALA A 15 3.80 6.23 -9.88
CA ALA A 15 4.02 6.95 -8.62
C ALA A 15 3.19 6.38 -7.48
N ALA A 16 1.92 6.02 -7.75
CA ALA A 16 1.05 5.39 -6.76
C ALA A 16 1.58 4.02 -6.32
N ALA A 17 2.11 3.20 -7.25
CA ALA A 17 2.73 1.93 -6.91
C ALA A 17 3.97 2.10 -6.01
N VAL A 18 4.81 3.11 -6.28
CA VAL A 18 5.93 3.48 -5.39
C VAL A 18 5.41 3.94 -4.02
N GLY A 19 4.30 4.70 -4.00
CA GLY A 19 3.63 5.12 -2.76
C GLY A 19 3.19 3.95 -1.89
N VAL A 20 2.70 2.85 -2.47
CA VAL A 20 2.37 1.63 -1.72
C VAL A 20 3.61 0.99 -1.12
N ILE A 21 4.72 0.92 -1.85
CA ILE A 21 6.00 0.40 -1.32
C ILE A 21 6.49 1.26 -0.16
N ALA A 22 6.43 2.57 -0.30
CA ALA A 22 6.80 3.50 0.78
C ALA A 22 5.89 3.33 2.01
N ALA A 23 4.58 3.13 1.80
CA ALA A 23 3.62 2.89 2.87
C ALA A 23 3.90 1.60 3.66
N LEU A 24 4.61 0.62 3.09
CA LEU A 24 5.05 -0.58 3.82
C LEU A 24 6.13 -0.27 4.87
N ALA A 25 6.86 0.82 4.75
CA ALA A 25 7.83 1.26 5.76
C ALA A 25 7.16 2.00 6.94
N GLU A 26 5.93 2.48 6.74
CA GLU A 26 5.15 3.18 7.76
C GLU A 26 4.45 2.21 8.71
N PRO A 27 4.06 2.64 9.92
CA PRO A 27 3.25 1.84 10.83
C PRO A 27 1.88 1.51 10.23
N TRP A 28 1.55 0.20 10.16
CA TRP A 28 0.27 -0.27 9.63
C TRP A 28 -0.75 -0.55 10.72
N TYR A 29 -0.29 -1.05 11.85
CA TYR A 29 -1.15 -1.35 12.99
C TYR A 29 -0.51 -0.91 14.29
N ALA A 30 -1.32 -0.52 15.23
CA ALA A 30 -0.92 -0.29 16.62
C ALA A 30 -1.98 -0.87 17.57
N PRO A 31 -1.59 -1.21 18.79
CA PRO A 31 -2.53 -1.66 19.81
C PRO A 31 -3.64 -0.63 20.01
N ALA A 32 -4.89 -1.10 20.07
CA ALA A 32 -6.02 -0.24 20.40
C ALA A 32 -5.89 0.27 21.84
N PRO A 33 -6.21 1.53 22.12
CA PRO A 33 -6.09 2.11 23.47
C PRO A 33 -6.80 1.31 24.56
N GLN A 34 -7.91 0.66 24.22
CA GLN A 34 -8.70 -0.16 25.14
C GLN A 34 -8.04 -1.49 25.50
N ALA A 35 -7.23 -2.07 24.61
CA ALA A 35 -6.51 -3.31 24.87
C ALA A 35 -5.42 -3.10 25.94
N VAL A 36 -4.84 -1.90 26.01
CA VAL A 36 -3.84 -1.52 27.01
C VAL A 36 -4.48 -1.29 28.37
N ALA A 37 -5.74 -0.83 28.42
CA ALA A 37 -6.46 -0.59 29.68
C ALA A 37 -7.02 -1.86 30.32
N SER A 38 -7.26 -2.93 29.56
CA SER A 38 -7.83 -4.18 30.07
C SER A 38 -6.81 -5.14 30.66
N ASP A 39 -5.53 -4.96 30.35
CA ASP A 39 -4.46 -5.71 31.00
C ASP A 39 -4.14 -5.08 32.36
N GLY A 40 -5.18 -5.07 33.18
CA GLY A 40 -5.20 -4.51 34.53
C GLY A 40 -4.30 -5.22 35.53
N THR A 41 -3.05 -5.45 35.18
CA THR A 41 -1.96 -5.46 36.13
C THR A 41 -1.84 -4.03 36.70
N ALA A 42 -2.89 -3.74 37.49
CA ALA A 42 -2.85 -2.67 38.44
C ALA A 42 -1.43 -2.57 39.01
N VAL A 43 -0.82 -1.55 38.69
CA VAL A 43 -0.15 -0.63 39.62
C VAL A 43 -0.30 -1.06 41.07
N GLY A 44 0.41 -2.09 41.42
CA GLY A 44 0.37 -2.68 42.78
C GLY A 44 1.75 -2.83 43.36
N SER A 45 2.77 -2.22 42.79
CA SER A 45 4.05 -2.08 43.45
C SER A 45 4.55 -0.64 43.28
N MET A 46 4.70 0.06 44.38
CA MET A 46 5.41 1.33 44.48
C MET A 46 6.90 1.12 44.15
N GLN A 47 7.19 0.89 42.89
CA GLN A 47 8.52 1.09 42.32
C GLN A 47 8.68 2.60 42.09
N GLY A 48 9.84 3.12 42.44
CA GLY A 48 10.06 4.56 42.55
C GLY A 48 9.64 5.36 41.32
N PRO A 49 9.31 6.64 41.51
CA PRO A 49 8.71 7.48 40.45
C PRO A 49 9.55 7.58 39.19
N VAL A 50 10.84 7.31 39.25
CA VAL A 50 11.75 7.34 38.08
C VAL A 50 11.64 6.07 37.25
N GLU A 51 11.49 4.89 37.86
CA GLU A 51 11.32 3.63 37.16
C GLU A 51 9.95 3.55 36.49
N GLY A 52 8.91 4.07 37.13
CA GLY A 52 7.57 4.20 36.55
C GLY A 52 7.55 5.11 35.30
N LEU A 53 8.30 6.21 35.35
CA LEU A 53 8.44 7.13 34.20
C LEU A 53 9.22 6.49 33.04
N ALA A 54 10.32 5.80 33.35
CA ALA A 54 11.12 5.11 32.34
C ALA A 54 10.32 3.96 31.68
N ALA A 55 9.61 3.15 32.48
CA ALA A 55 8.73 2.09 31.97
C ALA A 55 7.56 2.66 31.16
N GLY A 56 6.96 3.77 31.59
CA GLY A 56 5.91 4.49 30.87
C GLY A 56 6.41 5.07 29.54
N MET A 57 7.60 5.67 29.52
CA MET A 57 8.22 6.18 28.30
C MET A 57 8.57 5.04 27.34
N GLN A 58 9.12 3.94 27.83
CA GLN A 58 9.47 2.79 27.01
C GLN A 58 8.22 2.11 26.43
N ARG A 59 7.16 2.00 27.23
CA ARG A 59 5.85 1.54 26.78
C ARG A 59 5.26 2.47 25.73
N TRP A 60 5.30 3.78 25.93
CA TRP A 60 4.84 4.79 24.98
C TRP A 60 5.61 4.73 23.65
N ILE A 61 6.95 4.57 23.69
CA ILE A 61 7.78 4.42 22.49
C ILE A 61 7.40 3.14 21.74
N THR A 62 7.22 2.03 22.45
CA THR A 62 6.85 0.72 21.84
C THR A 62 5.43 0.76 21.25
N GLU A 63 4.50 1.39 21.95
CA GLU A 63 3.11 1.56 21.51
C GLU A 63 2.96 2.56 20.37
N SER A 64 3.80 3.62 20.36
CA SER A 64 3.81 4.62 19.28
C SER A 64 4.55 4.14 18.02
N ALA A 65 5.52 3.24 18.19
CA ALA A 65 6.31 2.75 17.07
C ALA A 65 5.48 1.94 16.07
N GLY A 66 4.43 1.23 16.51
CA GLY A 66 3.63 0.36 15.65
C GLY A 66 4.49 -0.66 14.87
N SER A 67 3.90 -1.68 14.35
CA SER A 67 4.61 -2.58 13.43
C SER A 67 4.60 -2.01 12.01
N SER A 68 5.76 -1.98 11.36
CA SER A 68 5.84 -1.62 9.92
C SER A 68 4.94 -2.54 9.09
N GLY A 69 4.55 -2.08 7.90
CA GLY A 69 3.79 -2.93 7.00
C GLY A 69 4.53 -4.22 6.63
N TRP A 70 5.85 -4.20 6.59
CA TRP A 70 6.66 -5.39 6.35
C TRP A 70 6.52 -6.43 7.47
N ASP A 71 6.62 -6.00 8.72
CA ASP A 71 6.53 -6.89 9.88
C ASP A 71 5.08 -7.33 10.13
N ALA A 72 4.14 -6.41 10.01
CA ALA A 72 2.73 -6.64 10.27
C ALA A 72 2.07 -7.58 9.25
N LEU A 73 2.45 -7.46 7.98
CA LEU A 73 1.87 -8.24 6.88
C LEU A 73 2.66 -9.52 6.59
N GLY A 74 3.92 -9.63 7.04
CA GLY A 74 4.78 -10.77 6.75
C GLY A 74 4.82 -11.09 5.25
N THR A 75 4.47 -12.32 4.87
CA THR A 75 4.44 -12.75 3.46
C THR A 75 3.55 -11.87 2.57
N TRP A 76 2.44 -11.35 3.09
CA TRP A 76 1.54 -10.47 2.34
C TRP A 76 2.16 -9.12 2.01
N GLY A 77 3.07 -8.61 2.86
CA GLY A 77 3.87 -7.42 2.54
C GLY A 77 4.71 -7.62 1.29
N THR A 78 5.38 -8.79 1.19
CA THR A 78 6.14 -9.16 -0.01
C THR A 78 5.24 -9.29 -1.26
N VAL A 79 4.09 -9.95 -1.14
CA VAL A 79 3.13 -10.08 -2.25
C VAL A 79 2.64 -8.70 -2.69
N LEU A 80 2.31 -7.82 -1.76
CA LEU A 80 1.88 -6.46 -2.05
C LEU A 80 2.98 -5.66 -2.76
N ALA A 81 4.24 -5.78 -2.33
CA ALA A 81 5.38 -5.15 -2.99
C ALA A 81 5.61 -5.67 -4.41
N VAL A 82 5.45 -6.98 -4.64
CA VAL A 82 5.53 -7.59 -5.98
C VAL A 82 4.42 -7.05 -6.88
N CYS A 83 3.17 -6.98 -6.39
CA CYS A 83 2.06 -6.40 -7.15
C CYS A 83 2.31 -4.92 -7.48
N ALA A 84 2.85 -4.15 -6.53
CA ALA A 84 3.24 -2.77 -6.77
C ALA A 84 4.36 -2.66 -7.82
N GLY A 85 5.38 -3.52 -7.75
CA GLY A 85 6.45 -3.60 -8.76
C GLY A 85 5.90 -3.90 -10.15
N LEU A 86 5.02 -4.90 -10.28
CA LEU A 86 4.36 -5.23 -11.55
C LEU A 86 3.52 -4.08 -12.08
N THR A 87 2.81 -3.37 -11.19
CA THR A 87 2.02 -2.18 -11.55
C THR A 87 2.93 -1.06 -12.08
N ALA A 88 4.05 -0.78 -11.41
CA ALA A 88 5.00 0.23 -11.84
C ALA A 88 5.65 -0.12 -13.18
N ILE A 89 6.10 -1.37 -13.35
CA ILE A 89 6.69 -1.85 -14.61
C ILE A 89 5.66 -1.80 -15.73
N GLY A 90 4.42 -2.24 -15.47
CA GLY A 90 3.31 -2.15 -16.42
C GLY A 90 3.02 -0.71 -16.82
N ALA A 91 2.96 0.21 -15.86
CA ALA A 91 2.75 1.63 -16.12
C ALA A 91 3.84 2.25 -17.00
N LEU A 92 5.10 1.98 -16.68
CA LEU A 92 6.25 2.44 -17.48
C LEU A 92 6.29 1.75 -18.85
N GLY A 93 5.99 0.45 -18.92
CA GLY A 93 5.91 -0.32 -20.17
C GLY A 93 4.84 0.22 -21.12
N CYS A 94 3.77 0.82 -20.61
CA CYS A 94 2.76 1.50 -21.43
C CYS A 94 3.31 2.71 -22.21
N LEU A 95 4.44 3.28 -21.79
CA LEU A 95 5.09 4.38 -22.49
C LEU A 95 5.87 3.90 -23.73
N VAL A 96 6.18 2.59 -23.79
CA VAL A 96 6.92 1.96 -24.89
C VAL A 96 5.92 1.35 -25.88
N PRO A 97 5.82 1.83 -27.13
CA PRO A 97 4.78 1.42 -28.08
C PRO A 97 4.75 -0.09 -28.38
N SER A 98 5.90 -0.76 -28.35
CA SER A 98 6.01 -2.19 -28.62
C SER A 98 5.48 -3.08 -27.48
N LEU A 99 5.43 -2.56 -26.25
CA LEU A 99 5.04 -3.30 -25.06
C LEU A 99 3.62 -2.98 -24.57
N GLN A 100 2.95 -1.99 -25.17
CA GLN A 100 1.67 -1.45 -24.68
C GLN A 100 0.58 -2.51 -24.42
N GLY A 101 0.52 -3.57 -25.20
CA GLY A 101 -0.47 -4.64 -25.02
C GLY A 101 -0.29 -5.37 -23.68
N ILE A 102 0.88 -5.97 -23.50
CA ILE A 102 1.21 -6.74 -22.29
C ILE A 102 1.28 -5.80 -21.06
N ALA A 103 1.84 -4.62 -21.24
CA ALA A 103 2.02 -3.64 -20.16
C ALA A 103 0.68 -3.15 -19.59
N ARG A 104 -0.36 -3.00 -20.40
CA ARG A 104 -1.72 -2.63 -19.93
C ARG A 104 -2.34 -3.72 -19.07
N GLU A 105 -2.19 -4.97 -19.44
CA GLU A 105 -2.70 -6.09 -18.65
C GLU A 105 -1.93 -6.21 -17.33
N ALA A 106 -0.61 -6.09 -17.36
CA ALA A 106 0.21 -6.09 -16.15
C ALA A 106 -0.18 -4.95 -15.21
N LEU A 107 -0.37 -3.73 -15.74
CA LEU A 107 -0.84 -2.57 -14.98
C LEU A 107 -2.21 -2.82 -14.35
N ARG A 108 -3.17 -3.32 -15.15
CA ARG A 108 -4.55 -3.55 -14.71
C ARG A 108 -4.63 -4.58 -13.60
N TYR A 109 -4.06 -5.77 -13.83
CA TYR A 109 -4.14 -6.86 -12.86
C TYR A 109 -3.27 -6.60 -11.62
N GLY A 110 -2.08 -6.02 -11.81
CA GLY A 110 -1.23 -5.62 -10.70
C GLY A 110 -1.89 -4.59 -9.79
N ALA A 111 -2.50 -3.56 -10.36
CA ALA A 111 -3.20 -2.53 -9.59
C ALA A 111 -4.43 -3.09 -8.86
N LEU A 112 -5.23 -3.95 -9.51
CA LEU A 112 -6.40 -4.59 -8.88
C LEU A 112 -6.00 -5.53 -7.75
N ALA A 113 -4.97 -6.36 -7.95
CA ALA A 113 -4.46 -7.26 -6.92
C ALA A 113 -3.90 -6.46 -5.72
N MET A 114 -3.11 -5.43 -6.00
CA MET A 114 -2.56 -4.53 -4.98
C MET A 114 -3.66 -3.86 -4.16
N PHE A 115 -4.71 -3.33 -4.81
CA PHE A 115 -5.84 -2.71 -4.13
C PHE A 115 -6.63 -3.73 -3.29
N GLY A 116 -6.92 -4.90 -3.86
CA GLY A 116 -7.65 -5.97 -3.16
C GLY A 116 -6.92 -6.44 -1.90
N ILE A 117 -5.60 -6.64 -1.97
CA ILE A 117 -4.79 -7.05 -0.82
C ILE A 117 -4.73 -5.94 0.24
N ALA A 118 -4.47 -4.69 -0.17
CA ALA A 118 -4.39 -3.57 0.75
C ALA A 118 -5.73 -3.34 1.47
N LEU A 119 -6.86 -3.40 0.73
CA LEU A 119 -8.19 -3.26 1.29
C LEU A 119 -8.55 -4.42 2.23
N TRP A 120 -8.23 -5.65 1.82
CA TRP A 120 -8.47 -6.82 2.66
C TRP A 120 -7.70 -6.71 3.97
N LYS A 121 -6.43 -6.33 3.93
CA LYS A 121 -5.61 -6.16 5.12
C LYS A 121 -5.99 -4.96 5.98
N LEU A 122 -6.63 -3.96 5.43
CA LEU A 122 -7.22 -2.87 6.20
C LEU A 122 -8.43 -3.36 7.03
N ILE A 123 -9.21 -4.30 6.48
CA ILE A 123 -10.41 -4.85 7.13
C ILE A 123 -10.05 -6.00 8.08
N ASP A 124 -9.16 -6.89 7.64
CA ASP A 124 -8.68 -8.05 8.39
C ASP A 124 -7.48 -7.66 9.28
N THR A 125 -7.77 -6.91 10.34
CA THR A 125 -6.74 -6.50 11.29
C THR A 125 -6.22 -7.70 12.08
N PRO A 126 -4.90 -7.85 12.24
CA PRO A 126 -4.33 -8.97 12.97
C PRO A 126 -4.64 -8.87 14.47
N GLY A 127 -4.91 -10.01 15.08
CA GLY A 127 -5.08 -10.16 16.54
C GLY A 127 -6.48 -10.58 16.97
N PRO A 128 -6.60 -11.18 18.15
CA PRO A 128 -7.88 -11.56 18.70
C PRO A 128 -8.66 -10.30 19.14
N ASN A 129 -9.93 -10.24 18.76
CA ASN A 129 -10.91 -9.24 19.22
C ASN A 129 -10.61 -7.77 18.82
N ALA A 130 -10.14 -7.52 17.60
CA ALA A 130 -9.83 -6.16 17.14
C ALA A 130 -8.87 -5.38 18.08
N ALA A 131 -7.92 -6.09 18.68
CA ALA A 131 -6.95 -5.50 19.58
C ALA A 131 -5.95 -4.56 18.90
N MET A 132 -5.97 -4.50 17.56
CA MET A 132 -5.12 -3.61 16.77
C MET A 132 -5.97 -2.68 15.91
N GLU A 133 -5.53 -1.43 15.82
CA GLU A 133 -6.14 -0.41 14.96
C GLU A 133 -5.24 -0.15 13.74
N PRO A 134 -5.84 0.03 12.54
CA PRO A 134 -5.07 0.42 11.36
C PRO A 134 -4.52 1.84 11.54
N ARG A 135 -3.29 2.04 11.11
CA ARG A 135 -2.58 3.31 11.18
C ARG A 135 -2.39 3.91 9.79
N LEU A 136 -1.75 5.07 9.77
CA LEU A 136 -1.58 5.90 8.57
C LEU A 136 -1.02 5.13 7.37
N GLY A 137 -0.06 4.23 7.57
CA GLY A 137 0.54 3.41 6.51
C GLY A 137 -0.50 2.58 5.73
N ALA A 138 -1.44 1.94 6.44
CA ALA A 138 -2.50 1.15 5.81
C ALA A 138 -3.43 2.03 4.95
N PHE A 139 -3.81 3.21 5.44
CA PHE A 139 -4.66 4.14 4.69
C PHE A 139 -3.94 4.73 3.47
N ILE A 140 -2.66 5.08 3.60
CA ILE A 140 -1.84 5.54 2.47
C ILE A 140 -1.75 4.45 1.40
N ALA A 141 -1.52 3.20 1.79
CA ALA A 141 -1.44 2.08 0.85
C ALA A 141 -2.75 1.88 0.08
N VAL A 142 -3.89 1.89 0.76
CA VAL A 142 -5.22 1.76 0.11
C VAL A 142 -5.50 2.95 -0.80
N GLY A 143 -5.22 4.17 -0.36
CA GLY A 143 -5.40 5.39 -1.17
C GLY A 143 -4.52 5.38 -2.43
N ALA A 144 -3.24 5.04 -2.29
CA ALA A 144 -2.32 4.91 -3.41
C ALA A 144 -2.76 3.79 -4.37
N ALA A 145 -3.16 2.64 -3.86
CA ALA A 145 -3.66 1.53 -4.69
C ALA A 145 -4.93 1.92 -5.46
N LEU A 146 -5.84 2.69 -4.87
CA LEU A 146 -7.02 3.21 -5.56
C LEU A 146 -6.65 4.18 -6.70
N ILE A 147 -5.65 5.04 -6.49
CA ILE A 147 -5.12 5.92 -7.55
C ILE A 147 -4.53 5.08 -8.69
N ALA A 148 -3.80 4.00 -8.38
CA ALA A 148 -3.24 3.11 -9.39
C ALA A 148 -4.34 2.42 -10.21
N VAL A 149 -5.42 1.93 -9.58
CA VAL A 149 -6.57 1.30 -10.27
C VAL A 149 -7.27 2.30 -11.17
N SER A 150 -7.58 3.50 -10.68
CA SER A 150 -8.28 4.52 -11.48
C SER A 150 -7.45 4.99 -12.67
N SER A 151 -6.16 5.21 -12.44
CA SER A 151 -5.22 5.60 -13.50
C SER A 151 -4.99 4.48 -14.51
N GLY A 152 -4.86 3.24 -14.06
CA GLY A 152 -4.75 2.06 -14.90
C GLY A 152 -5.98 1.83 -15.76
N SER A 153 -7.18 2.06 -15.23
CA SER A 153 -8.44 2.00 -15.97
C SER A 153 -8.50 3.05 -17.09
N ALA A 154 -8.04 4.28 -16.81
CA ALA A 154 -7.96 5.34 -17.81
C ALA A 154 -6.95 5.00 -18.93
N VAL A 155 -5.81 4.37 -18.59
CA VAL A 155 -4.81 3.88 -19.56
C VAL A 155 -5.41 2.75 -20.40
N ALA A 156 -6.14 1.82 -19.81
CA ALA A 156 -6.77 0.71 -20.50
C ALA A 156 -7.85 1.17 -21.49
N ALA A 157 -8.64 2.18 -21.15
CA ALA A 157 -9.69 2.75 -21.98
C ALA A 157 -9.15 3.55 -23.19
N ALA A 158 -7.88 3.95 -23.17
CA ALA A 158 -7.28 4.72 -24.26
C ALA A 158 -7.14 3.84 -25.55
N PRO A 159 -7.55 4.33 -26.73
CA PRO A 159 -7.44 3.57 -27.97
C PRO A 159 -5.99 3.23 -28.29
N LEU A 160 -5.74 1.97 -28.66
CA LEU A 160 -4.45 1.55 -29.20
C LEU A 160 -4.22 2.26 -30.53
N LYS A 161 -3.08 2.93 -30.69
CA LYS A 161 -2.65 3.40 -32.01
C LYS A 161 -2.45 2.17 -32.91
N ARG A 162 -3.42 1.85 -33.76
CA ARG A 162 -3.20 0.87 -34.82
C ARG A 162 -2.01 1.36 -35.64
N ARG A 163 -0.94 0.58 -35.71
CA ARG A 163 0.08 0.75 -36.76
C ARG A 163 -0.67 0.58 -38.06
N THR A 164 -0.91 1.67 -38.79
CA THR A 164 -1.24 1.56 -40.22
C THR A 164 -0.04 0.87 -40.85
N ALA A 165 -0.26 -0.37 -41.31
CA ALA A 165 0.74 -1.05 -42.11
C ALA A 165 1.10 -0.11 -43.27
N PRO A 166 2.40 0.07 -43.59
CA PRO A 166 2.76 0.82 -44.77
C PRO A 166 2.06 0.14 -45.97
N ALA A 167 1.25 0.91 -46.71
CA ALA A 167 0.72 0.44 -47.98
C ALA A 167 1.94 0.26 -48.91
N TYR A 168 2.32 -0.98 -49.08
CA TYR A 168 3.25 -1.34 -50.18
C TYR A 168 2.46 -1.17 -51.47
N ALA A 169 2.67 -0.04 -52.12
CA ALA A 169 2.30 0.17 -53.51
C ALA A 169 3.39 -0.37 -54.44
#